data_2ce797b0a6fdce6507b12c047ed996fd
#
_entry.id   2ce797b0a6fdce6507b12c047ed996fd
#
_cell.length_a   1.000
_cell.length_b   1.000
_cell.length_c   1.000
_cell.angle_alpha   90.00
_cell.angle_beta   90.00
_cell.angle_gamma   90.00
#
_symmetry.space_group_name_H-M   'P 1'
#
loop_
_entity.id
_entity.type
_entity.pdbx_description
1 polymer ?
#
loop_
_entity_poly.entity_id
_entity_poly.type
_entity_poly.pdbx_seq_one_letter_code
_entity_poly.pdbx_strand_id
1 'polypeptide(L)'
;GTATASAVATLQAEIDAIEADVDELLATSNIYTGDLTISSSSTLDAAVAQGNNINIVNGTVTITQSATMDATKLQSVIDKIFTVTGNYTYTAGTTNVTAMTHTKLASTGDLTLKVNGPIDARALVTAGTITLDDSYISKVTSIHLDALTTVTELQTDSGGTDNIVFTSATAVDLGSLAVYAGAGSDYGLTITTKADATLDIGSLDDVKTDGTAAPVALTLNGPKDVSITNMTAYAGSLSLTNVENATVTGFKGPITVNGGVENITMTDVEDFAFSSATALKTVTLDVDKASDPALTATQKAPSAYGGSVTAYTSPTPSLTFSGMANLTDVTLTGFYDALTFTSLANLTTVDIDATLGDLTMSGNNSMTSLDVT
;
A
#
# COMPACT_ATOMS: atom_id res chain seq x y z
N GLY A 1 -31.77 9.04 30.67
CA GLY A 1 -32.39 10.19 30.03
C GLY A 1 -33.36 9.74 28.98
N THR A 2 -34.55 10.25 28.98
CA THR A 2 -35.55 10.03 27.93
C THR A 2 -35.13 10.83 26.70
N ALA A 3 -35.06 10.16 25.53
CA ALA A 3 -34.85 10.86 24.27
C ALA A 3 -35.96 11.91 24.06
N THR A 4 -35.59 13.07 23.54
CA THR A 4 -36.58 14.12 23.24
C THR A 4 -37.46 13.66 22.07
N ALA A 5 -38.73 14.10 22.03
CA ALA A 5 -39.64 13.76 20.93
C ALA A 5 -39.05 14.16 19.55
N SER A 6 -38.25 15.22 19.49
CA SER A 6 -37.52 15.65 18.30
C SER A 6 -36.45 14.63 17.87
N ALA A 7 -35.68 14.08 18.80
CA ALA A 7 -34.66 13.08 18.47
C ALA A 7 -35.30 11.75 17.97
N VAL A 8 -36.45 11.38 18.54
CA VAL A 8 -37.22 10.22 18.09
C VAL A 8 -37.77 10.45 16.68
N ALA A 9 -38.30 11.64 16.39
CA ALA A 9 -38.80 11.98 15.07
C ALA A 9 -37.69 12.00 14.00
N THR A 10 -36.49 12.49 14.36
CA THR A 10 -35.33 12.47 13.45
C THR A 10 -34.90 11.02 13.15
N LEU A 11 -34.80 10.19 14.19
CA LEU A 11 -34.43 8.77 14.02
C LEU A 11 -35.45 8.02 13.18
N GLN A 12 -36.76 8.31 13.38
CA GLN A 12 -37.81 7.69 12.56
C GLN A 12 -37.70 8.13 11.09
N ALA A 13 -37.42 9.41 10.82
CA ALA A 13 -37.21 9.87 9.45
C ALA A 13 -35.98 9.22 8.77
N GLU A 14 -34.92 8.97 9.53
CA GLU A 14 -33.74 8.23 9.04
C GLU A 14 -34.07 6.77 8.76
N ILE A 15 -34.88 6.12 9.62
CA ILE A 15 -35.35 4.74 9.41
C ILE A 15 -36.24 4.66 8.16
N ASP A 16 -37.20 5.58 8.03
CA ASP A 16 -38.11 5.63 6.88
C ASP A 16 -37.32 5.85 5.55
N ALA A 17 -36.25 6.66 5.61
CA ALA A 17 -35.38 6.86 4.46
C ALA A 17 -34.57 5.60 4.11
N ILE A 18 -34.04 4.89 5.11
CA ILE A 18 -33.33 3.62 4.91
C ILE A 18 -34.28 2.54 4.39
N GLU A 19 -35.51 2.47 4.92
CA GLU A 19 -36.53 1.53 4.44
C GLU A 19 -36.89 1.83 2.97
N ALA A 20 -37.03 3.09 2.59
CA ALA A 20 -37.28 3.48 1.20
C ALA A 20 -36.12 3.13 0.27
N ASP A 21 -34.85 3.34 0.73
CA ASP A 21 -33.67 2.97 -0.03
C ASP A 21 -33.55 1.43 -0.17
N VAL A 22 -33.89 0.67 0.88
CA VAL A 22 -33.94 -0.80 0.85
C VAL A 22 -35.02 -1.30 -0.07
N ASP A 23 -36.21 -0.72 -0.02
CA ASP A 23 -37.34 -1.08 -0.91
C ASP A 23 -37.02 -0.73 -2.37
N GLU A 24 -36.36 0.40 -2.64
CA GLU A 24 -35.87 0.75 -3.97
C GLU A 24 -34.80 -0.25 -4.44
N LEU A 25 -33.86 -0.60 -3.56
CA LEU A 25 -32.82 -1.60 -3.84
C LEU A 25 -33.43 -2.98 -4.13
N LEU A 26 -34.42 -3.42 -3.33
CA LEU A 26 -35.11 -4.68 -3.52
C LEU A 26 -36.00 -4.68 -4.78
N ALA A 27 -36.69 -3.57 -5.05
CA ALA A 27 -37.52 -3.42 -6.26
C ALA A 27 -36.68 -3.28 -7.54
N THR A 28 -35.43 -2.84 -7.43
CA THR A 28 -34.52 -2.60 -8.55
C THR A 28 -33.38 -3.61 -8.63
N SER A 29 -33.29 -4.58 -7.70
CA SER A 29 -32.26 -5.66 -7.75
C SER A 29 -32.61 -6.66 -8.87
N ASN A 30 -32.58 -6.18 -10.10
CA ASN A 30 -32.75 -6.99 -11.27
C ASN A 30 -31.43 -7.69 -11.60
N ILE A 31 -31.49 -9.00 -11.74
CA ILE A 31 -30.36 -9.85 -12.05
C ILE A 31 -30.34 -10.08 -13.57
N TYR A 32 -29.25 -9.67 -14.18
CA TYR A 32 -28.92 -10.05 -15.56
C TYR A 32 -28.24 -11.42 -15.53
N THR A 33 -28.88 -12.42 -16.15
CA THR A 33 -28.32 -13.77 -16.23
C THR A 33 -27.62 -13.98 -17.56
N GLY A 34 -26.33 -14.30 -17.46
CA GLY A 34 -25.42 -14.49 -18.60
C GLY A 34 -24.35 -13.41 -18.70
N ASP A 35 -23.51 -13.50 -19.71
CA ASP A 35 -22.38 -12.59 -19.88
C ASP A 35 -22.82 -11.27 -20.52
N LEU A 36 -22.38 -10.16 -19.96
CA LEU A 36 -22.62 -8.81 -20.46
C LEU A 36 -21.39 -8.33 -21.25
N THR A 37 -21.52 -8.27 -22.56
CA THR A 37 -20.43 -7.80 -23.45
C THR A 37 -20.79 -6.47 -24.08
N ILE A 38 -19.93 -5.45 -23.88
CA ILE A 38 -20.05 -4.12 -24.48
C ILE A 38 -18.79 -3.83 -25.29
N SER A 39 -18.86 -3.95 -26.60
CA SER A 39 -17.72 -3.77 -27.50
C SER A 39 -18.00 -2.87 -28.72
N SER A 40 -19.25 -2.39 -28.83
CA SER A 40 -19.69 -1.53 -29.92
C SER A 40 -20.82 -0.61 -29.46
N SER A 41 -21.16 0.41 -30.24
CA SER A 41 -22.32 1.27 -29.98
C SER A 41 -23.62 0.47 -29.92
N SER A 42 -23.78 -0.56 -30.74
CA SER A 42 -24.96 -1.43 -30.72
C SER A 42 -25.09 -2.26 -29.44
N THR A 43 -23.99 -2.85 -28.94
CA THR A 43 -24.01 -3.59 -27.66
C THR A 43 -24.15 -2.65 -26.46
N LEU A 44 -23.67 -1.41 -26.57
CA LEU A 44 -23.90 -0.38 -25.56
C LEU A 44 -25.37 0.01 -25.50
N ASP A 45 -26.03 0.25 -26.65
CA ASP A 45 -27.46 0.57 -26.69
C ASP A 45 -28.33 -0.59 -26.15
N ALA A 46 -27.92 -1.82 -26.42
CA ALA A 46 -28.56 -3.00 -25.84
C ALA A 46 -28.41 -3.06 -24.30
N ALA A 47 -27.22 -2.73 -23.78
CA ALA A 47 -26.99 -2.65 -22.32
C ALA A 47 -27.79 -1.51 -21.67
N VAL A 48 -27.87 -0.35 -22.30
CA VAL A 48 -28.71 0.79 -21.83
C VAL A 48 -30.17 0.37 -21.75
N ALA A 49 -30.67 -0.40 -22.73
CA ALA A 49 -32.06 -0.89 -22.75
C ALA A 49 -32.41 -1.86 -21.61
N GLN A 50 -31.38 -2.50 -20.99
CA GLN A 50 -31.60 -3.34 -19.79
C GLN A 50 -31.98 -2.51 -18.55
N GLY A 51 -31.72 -1.22 -18.55
CA GLY A 51 -32.04 -0.37 -17.40
C GLY A 51 -31.31 -0.81 -16.13
N ASN A 52 -32.07 -1.08 -15.07
CA ASN A 52 -31.54 -1.56 -13.78
C ASN A 52 -31.33 -3.08 -13.72
N ASN A 53 -31.72 -3.82 -14.75
CA ASN A 53 -31.54 -5.27 -14.80
C ASN A 53 -30.10 -5.73 -14.75
N ILE A 54 -29.14 -4.79 -14.88
CA ILE A 54 -27.70 -5.06 -14.83
C ILE A 54 -27.05 -4.70 -13.48
N ASN A 55 -27.83 -4.42 -12.45
CA ASN A 55 -27.27 -4.13 -11.13
C ASN A 55 -26.47 -5.30 -10.58
N ILE A 56 -26.96 -6.51 -10.79
CA ILE A 56 -26.25 -7.76 -10.50
C ILE A 56 -26.10 -8.52 -11.82
N VAL A 57 -24.89 -8.77 -12.24
CA VAL A 57 -24.60 -9.60 -13.41
C VAL A 57 -24.19 -10.98 -12.92
N ASN A 58 -25.08 -11.96 -13.13
CA ASN A 58 -24.78 -13.37 -12.88
C ASN A 58 -24.12 -13.98 -14.12
N GLY A 59 -22.85 -13.68 -14.29
CA GLY A 59 -22.03 -13.99 -15.44
C GLY A 59 -20.78 -13.11 -15.44
N THR A 60 -20.10 -13.03 -16.57
CA THR A 60 -18.92 -12.20 -16.78
C THR A 60 -19.30 -10.86 -17.42
N VAL A 61 -18.62 -9.79 -17.02
CA VAL A 61 -18.71 -8.48 -17.68
C VAL A 61 -17.46 -8.24 -18.50
N THR A 62 -17.63 -7.93 -19.78
CA THR A 62 -16.51 -7.54 -20.66
C THR A 62 -16.85 -6.23 -21.36
N ILE A 63 -16.10 -5.19 -21.04
CA ILE A 63 -16.22 -3.88 -21.68
C ILE A 63 -14.96 -3.60 -22.47
N THR A 64 -15.11 -3.38 -23.77
CA THR A 64 -14.04 -2.90 -24.65
C THR A 64 -14.49 -1.58 -25.26
N GLN A 65 -13.98 -0.49 -24.71
CA GLN A 65 -14.35 0.84 -25.16
C GLN A 65 -13.77 1.11 -26.56
N SER A 66 -14.59 1.56 -27.49
CA SER A 66 -14.18 2.03 -28.80
C SER A 66 -14.33 3.54 -28.92
N ALA A 67 -13.56 4.16 -29.83
CA ALA A 67 -13.63 5.60 -30.10
C ALA A 67 -15.03 6.08 -30.60
N THR A 68 -15.87 5.17 -31.04
CA THR A 68 -17.23 5.46 -31.55
C THR A 68 -18.32 5.32 -30.50
N MET A 69 -18.01 4.84 -29.31
CA MET A 69 -18.96 4.73 -28.21
C MET A 69 -19.24 6.08 -27.57
N ASP A 70 -20.49 6.30 -27.20
CA ASP A 70 -20.88 7.44 -26.38
C ASP A 70 -20.41 7.19 -24.94
N ALA A 71 -19.44 7.99 -24.50
CA ALA A 71 -18.84 7.87 -23.18
C ALA A 71 -19.84 8.10 -22.03
N THR A 72 -20.81 9.00 -22.22
CA THR A 72 -21.84 9.29 -21.22
C THR A 72 -22.80 8.10 -21.04
N LYS A 73 -23.21 7.49 -22.16
CA LYS A 73 -24.02 6.27 -22.12
C LYS A 73 -23.24 5.11 -21.49
N LEU A 74 -21.96 4.93 -21.86
CA LEU A 74 -21.12 3.89 -21.27
C LEU A 74 -21.02 4.07 -19.75
N GLN A 75 -20.73 5.29 -19.29
CA GLN A 75 -20.68 5.58 -17.84
C GLN A 75 -22.00 5.30 -17.16
N SER A 76 -23.13 5.64 -17.78
CA SER A 76 -24.46 5.37 -17.21
C SER A 76 -24.78 3.88 -17.07
N VAL A 77 -24.16 3.02 -17.87
CA VAL A 77 -24.25 1.56 -17.75
C VAL A 77 -23.32 1.07 -16.64
N ILE A 78 -22.07 1.54 -16.64
CA ILE A 78 -21.08 1.19 -15.61
C ILE A 78 -21.61 1.52 -14.21
N ASP A 79 -22.21 2.69 -14.01
CA ASP A 79 -22.76 3.15 -12.73
C ASP A 79 -23.94 2.31 -12.22
N LYS A 80 -24.48 1.41 -13.01
CA LYS A 80 -25.54 0.49 -12.61
C LYS A 80 -25.04 -0.88 -12.16
N ILE A 81 -23.79 -1.22 -12.42
CA ILE A 81 -23.23 -2.52 -12.07
C ILE A 81 -22.67 -2.45 -10.65
N PHE A 82 -23.29 -3.18 -9.71
CA PHE A 82 -22.84 -3.26 -8.31
C PHE A 82 -22.10 -4.56 -8.00
N THR A 83 -22.57 -5.66 -8.60
CA THR A 83 -22.01 -6.99 -8.33
C THR A 83 -21.90 -7.78 -9.62
N VAL A 84 -20.77 -8.44 -9.80
CA VAL A 84 -20.51 -9.39 -10.89
C VAL A 84 -20.09 -10.71 -10.27
N THR A 85 -20.86 -11.79 -10.53
CA THR A 85 -20.54 -13.11 -9.95
C THR A 85 -19.38 -13.81 -10.66
N GLY A 86 -19.15 -13.49 -11.92
CA GLY A 86 -17.99 -13.92 -12.70
C GLY A 86 -16.91 -12.83 -12.74
N ASN A 87 -16.09 -12.84 -13.77
CA ASN A 87 -15.01 -11.92 -13.95
C ASN A 87 -15.46 -10.58 -14.57
N TYR A 88 -14.76 -9.51 -14.25
CA TYR A 88 -14.95 -8.18 -14.83
C TYR A 88 -13.70 -7.75 -15.58
N THR A 89 -13.84 -7.50 -16.88
CA THR A 89 -12.75 -6.99 -17.74
C THR A 89 -13.16 -5.64 -18.31
N TYR A 90 -12.33 -4.62 -18.08
CA TYR A 90 -12.47 -3.32 -18.72
C TYR A 90 -11.22 -2.99 -19.54
N THR A 91 -11.41 -2.74 -20.83
CA THR A 91 -10.36 -2.31 -21.76
C THR A 91 -10.68 -0.93 -22.29
N ALA A 92 -9.88 0.06 -21.96
CA ALA A 92 -9.99 1.40 -22.53
C ALA A 92 -9.56 1.43 -24.00
N GLY A 93 -10.13 2.35 -24.75
CA GLY A 93 -9.72 2.56 -26.15
C GLY A 93 -8.30 3.11 -26.27
N THR A 94 -7.55 2.63 -27.24
CA THR A 94 -6.12 2.95 -27.45
C THR A 94 -5.81 4.41 -27.76
N THR A 95 -6.81 5.21 -28.13
CA THR A 95 -6.62 6.59 -28.59
C THR A 95 -7.05 7.66 -27.60
N ASN A 96 -7.78 7.31 -26.57
CA ASN A 96 -8.27 8.26 -25.56
C ASN A 96 -7.78 7.87 -24.18
N VAL A 97 -7.16 8.82 -23.50
CA VAL A 97 -6.98 8.75 -22.05
C VAL A 97 -8.37 8.79 -21.44
N THR A 98 -8.88 7.64 -21.05
CA THR A 98 -10.19 7.55 -20.44
C THR A 98 -10.02 7.09 -19.01
N ALA A 99 -10.43 7.97 -18.09
CA ALA A 99 -10.59 7.57 -16.71
C ALA A 99 -11.57 6.37 -16.65
N MET A 100 -11.21 5.36 -15.90
CA MET A 100 -12.17 4.36 -15.47
C MET A 100 -12.77 4.83 -14.15
N THR A 101 -14.07 5.12 -14.17
CA THR A 101 -14.81 5.50 -12.95
C THR A 101 -15.88 4.44 -12.70
N HIS A 102 -15.71 3.67 -11.65
CA HIS A 102 -16.59 2.57 -11.27
C HIS A 102 -16.92 2.63 -9.78
N THR A 103 -17.47 3.76 -9.36
CA THR A 103 -17.68 4.09 -7.95
C THR A 103 -18.75 3.26 -7.25
N LYS A 104 -19.42 2.33 -7.94
CA LYS A 104 -20.49 1.50 -7.37
C LYS A 104 -20.23 -0.01 -7.40
N LEU A 105 -19.22 -0.46 -8.13
CA LEU A 105 -18.86 -1.88 -8.12
C LEU A 105 -18.37 -2.28 -6.73
N ALA A 106 -19.11 -3.14 -6.05
CA ALA A 106 -18.78 -3.59 -4.70
C ALA A 106 -18.09 -4.96 -4.68
N SER A 107 -18.41 -5.84 -5.64
CA SER A 107 -17.78 -7.17 -5.70
C SER A 107 -17.71 -7.71 -7.12
N THR A 108 -16.64 -8.47 -7.39
CA THR A 108 -16.45 -9.22 -8.63
C THR A 108 -15.64 -10.48 -8.36
N GLY A 109 -15.62 -11.44 -9.29
CA GLY A 109 -14.58 -12.44 -9.38
C GLY A 109 -13.23 -11.77 -9.70
N ASP A 110 -12.53 -12.20 -10.74
CA ASP A 110 -11.34 -11.49 -11.15
C ASP A 110 -11.67 -10.14 -11.80
N LEU A 111 -10.82 -9.16 -11.56
CA LEU A 111 -10.91 -7.82 -12.13
C LEU A 111 -9.69 -7.56 -13.01
N THR A 112 -9.90 -7.42 -14.32
CA THR A 112 -8.83 -7.08 -15.27
C THR A 112 -9.03 -5.66 -15.80
N LEU A 113 -8.06 -4.78 -15.58
CA LEU A 113 -8.12 -3.37 -15.94
C LEU A 113 -7.00 -3.03 -16.94
N LYS A 114 -7.41 -2.69 -18.16
CA LYS A 114 -6.55 -2.21 -19.23
C LYS A 114 -6.87 -0.74 -19.49
N VAL A 115 -6.36 0.13 -18.61
CA VAL A 115 -6.75 1.55 -18.56
C VAL A 115 -5.55 2.45 -18.79
N ASN A 116 -5.78 3.52 -19.54
CA ASN A 116 -4.81 4.57 -19.83
C ASN A 116 -5.30 5.89 -19.21
N GLY A 117 -5.20 6.01 -17.89
CA GLY A 117 -5.69 7.17 -17.13
C GLY A 117 -5.97 6.83 -15.67
N PRO A 118 -6.69 7.68 -14.95
CA PRO A 118 -7.05 7.41 -13.56
C PRO A 118 -8.04 6.25 -13.44
N ILE A 119 -7.90 5.47 -12.38
CA ILE A 119 -8.79 4.38 -11.99
C ILE A 119 -9.48 4.78 -10.69
N ASP A 120 -10.81 4.74 -10.68
CA ASP A 120 -11.62 4.97 -9.50
C ASP A 120 -12.59 3.80 -9.31
N ALA A 121 -12.25 2.90 -8.41
CA ALA A 121 -13.04 1.75 -8.00
C ALA A 121 -13.19 1.70 -6.47
N ARG A 122 -13.38 2.88 -5.85
CA ARG A 122 -13.38 3.08 -4.39
C ARG A 122 -14.44 2.31 -3.62
N ALA A 123 -15.51 1.83 -4.27
CA ALA A 123 -16.55 1.04 -3.62
C ALA A 123 -16.25 -0.47 -3.66
N LEU A 124 -15.21 -0.92 -4.37
CA LEU A 124 -14.87 -2.33 -4.48
C LEU A 124 -14.40 -2.86 -3.13
N VAL A 125 -15.14 -3.80 -2.56
CA VAL A 125 -14.85 -4.41 -1.24
C VAL A 125 -14.12 -5.73 -1.41
N THR A 126 -14.52 -6.54 -2.41
CA THR A 126 -13.93 -7.85 -2.66
C THR A 126 -13.69 -8.09 -4.14
N ALA A 127 -12.55 -8.66 -4.45
CA ALA A 127 -12.24 -9.19 -5.77
C ALA A 127 -11.46 -10.51 -5.64
N GLY A 128 -11.45 -11.32 -6.69
CA GLY A 128 -10.49 -12.39 -6.85
C GLY A 128 -9.10 -11.82 -7.16
N THR A 129 -8.55 -12.14 -8.31
CA THR A 129 -7.33 -11.49 -8.80
C THR A 129 -7.64 -10.13 -9.40
N ILE A 130 -6.92 -9.09 -9.00
CA ILE A 130 -6.90 -7.79 -9.68
C ILE A 130 -5.68 -7.75 -10.58
N THR A 131 -5.90 -7.73 -11.89
CA THR A 131 -4.83 -7.63 -12.89
C THR A 131 -4.81 -6.24 -13.52
N LEU A 132 -3.67 -5.56 -13.41
CA LEU A 132 -3.39 -4.31 -14.09
C LEU A 132 -2.49 -4.60 -15.29
N ASP A 133 -2.96 -4.29 -16.50
CA ASP A 133 -2.21 -4.59 -17.74
C ASP A 133 -0.98 -3.69 -17.86
N ASP A 134 0.21 -4.28 -17.93
CA ASP A 134 1.52 -3.61 -18.02
C ASP A 134 1.61 -2.58 -19.13
N SER A 135 0.97 -2.84 -20.27
CA SER A 135 1.00 -1.94 -21.41
C SER A 135 0.33 -0.59 -21.13
N TYR A 136 -0.46 -0.51 -20.07
CA TYR A 136 -1.23 0.67 -19.67
C TYR A 136 -0.78 1.27 -18.35
N ILE A 137 -0.22 0.47 -17.44
CA ILE A 137 0.06 0.88 -16.06
C ILE A 137 0.97 2.11 -15.96
N SER A 138 1.91 2.27 -16.87
CA SER A 138 2.80 3.44 -16.91
C SER A 138 2.07 4.76 -17.21
N LYS A 139 0.82 4.69 -17.63
CA LYS A 139 -0.03 5.84 -17.98
C LYS A 139 -1.15 6.08 -16.94
N VAL A 140 -1.25 5.25 -15.94
CA VAL A 140 -2.15 5.47 -14.81
C VAL A 140 -1.67 6.68 -14.02
N THR A 141 -2.58 7.61 -13.74
CA THR A 141 -2.28 8.84 -13.00
C THR A 141 -2.72 8.77 -11.55
N SER A 142 -3.71 7.94 -11.23
CA SER A 142 -4.17 7.65 -9.87
C SER A 142 -4.89 6.32 -9.82
N ILE A 143 -4.88 5.66 -8.67
CA ILE A 143 -5.66 4.46 -8.40
C ILE A 143 -6.32 4.62 -7.04
N HIS A 144 -7.64 4.41 -6.99
CA HIS A 144 -8.46 4.45 -5.78
C HIS A 144 -9.20 3.13 -5.61
N LEU A 145 -8.84 2.39 -4.56
CA LEU A 145 -9.41 1.11 -4.14
C LEU A 145 -9.75 1.16 -2.64
N ASP A 146 -10.28 2.28 -2.17
CA ASP A 146 -10.40 2.66 -0.76
C ASP A 146 -11.16 1.65 0.11
N ALA A 147 -12.15 0.95 -0.45
CA ALA A 147 -12.95 -0.02 0.29
C ALA A 147 -12.46 -1.46 0.15
N LEU A 148 -11.38 -1.72 -0.58
CA LEU A 148 -10.92 -3.07 -0.84
C LEU A 148 -10.37 -3.71 0.44
N THR A 149 -11.04 -4.73 0.95
CA THR A 149 -10.65 -5.46 2.17
C THR A 149 -10.12 -6.85 1.87
N THR A 150 -10.51 -7.42 0.74
CA THR A 150 -10.10 -8.78 0.38
C THR A 150 -9.82 -8.86 -1.12
N VAL A 151 -8.65 -9.32 -1.45
CA VAL A 151 -8.21 -9.65 -2.79
C VAL A 151 -7.35 -10.91 -2.72
N THR A 152 -7.53 -11.83 -3.68
CA THR A 152 -6.71 -13.04 -3.72
C THR A 152 -5.30 -12.71 -4.20
N GLU A 153 -5.20 -11.83 -5.18
CA GLU A 153 -3.94 -11.43 -5.78
C GLU A 153 -4.09 -10.04 -6.41
N LEU A 154 -3.04 -9.23 -6.29
CA LEU A 154 -2.92 -7.97 -6.98
C LEU A 154 -1.68 -8.06 -7.88
N GLN A 155 -1.86 -8.15 -9.18
CA GLN A 155 -0.78 -8.47 -10.13
C GLN A 155 -0.76 -7.56 -11.35
N THR A 156 0.39 -7.53 -12.02
CA THR A 156 0.52 -7.09 -13.41
C THR A 156 0.32 -8.28 -14.37
N ASP A 157 0.03 -8.01 -15.64
CA ASP A 157 -0.37 -9.02 -16.64
C ASP A 157 0.70 -10.10 -16.95
N SER A 158 1.91 -9.97 -16.45
CA SER A 158 3.04 -10.83 -16.82
C SER A 158 3.16 -12.16 -16.06
N GLY A 159 2.28 -12.43 -15.14
CA GLY A 159 2.18 -13.70 -14.39
C GLY A 159 3.48 -14.17 -13.74
N GLY A 160 3.62 -14.02 -12.44
CA GLY A 160 4.68 -14.69 -11.68
C GLY A 160 5.62 -13.81 -10.86
N THR A 161 5.50 -12.51 -10.93
CA THR A 161 6.11 -11.60 -9.95
C THR A 161 5.15 -10.45 -9.72
N ASP A 162 4.68 -10.30 -8.51
CA ASP A 162 3.74 -9.25 -8.17
C ASP A 162 4.47 -7.91 -8.07
N ASN A 163 4.80 -7.39 -9.24
CA ASN A 163 5.46 -6.10 -9.38
C ASN A 163 4.48 -5.12 -10.02
N ILE A 164 3.96 -4.22 -9.21
CA ILE A 164 3.05 -3.18 -9.64
C ILE A 164 3.83 -1.89 -9.84
N VAL A 165 3.87 -1.40 -11.07
CA VAL A 165 4.66 -0.23 -11.46
C VAL A 165 3.77 0.92 -11.89
N PHE A 166 3.83 2.03 -11.17
CA PHE A 166 3.06 3.25 -11.41
C PHE A 166 3.98 4.42 -11.79
N THR A 167 4.59 4.37 -12.96
CA THR A 167 5.57 5.38 -13.38
C THR A 167 4.99 6.75 -13.68
N SER A 168 3.69 6.84 -13.88
CA SER A 168 2.98 8.11 -14.13
C SER A 168 1.98 8.47 -13.04
N ALA A 169 1.67 7.57 -12.12
CA ALA A 169 0.74 7.81 -11.05
C ALA A 169 1.29 8.87 -10.08
N THR A 170 0.45 9.85 -9.73
CA THR A 170 0.74 10.85 -8.71
C THR A 170 0.14 10.49 -7.34
N ALA A 171 -0.79 9.53 -7.32
CA ALA A 171 -1.35 8.96 -6.10
C ALA A 171 -1.70 7.48 -6.35
N VAL A 172 -1.43 6.65 -5.38
CA VAL A 172 -1.83 5.24 -5.30
C VAL A 172 -2.47 5.04 -3.94
N ASP A 173 -3.73 4.63 -3.92
CA ASP A 173 -4.51 4.45 -2.71
C ASP A 173 -4.96 3.00 -2.60
N LEU A 174 -4.38 2.28 -1.66
CA LEU A 174 -4.70 0.92 -1.26
C LEU A 174 -5.10 0.89 0.23
N GLY A 175 -5.53 2.03 0.77
CA GLY A 175 -5.70 2.27 2.19
C GLY A 175 -6.64 1.33 2.93
N SER A 176 -7.57 0.67 2.21
CA SER A 176 -8.46 -0.33 2.80
C SER A 176 -8.04 -1.78 2.53
N LEU A 177 -6.97 -2.03 1.79
CA LEU A 177 -6.44 -3.37 1.58
C LEU A 177 -5.83 -3.91 2.88
N ALA A 178 -6.46 -4.90 3.50
CA ALA A 178 -5.98 -5.47 4.76
C ALA A 178 -5.00 -6.62 4.55
N VAL A 179 -5.22 -7.44 3.54
CA VAL A 179 -4.40 -8.63 3.26
C VAL A 179 -4.10 -8.72 1.76
N TYR A 180 -2.85 -8.90 1.42
CA TYR A 180 -2.42 -9.34 0.10
C TYR A 180 -2.08 -10.83 0.13
N ALA A 181 -2.57 -11.59 -0.84
CA ALA A 181 -2.24 -13.00 -1.00
C ALA A 181 -1.90 -13.29 -2.47
N GLY A 182 -0.64 -13.50 -2.76
CA GLY A 182 -0.16 -13.86 -4.09
C GLY A 182 -0.38 -15.32 -4.42
N ALA A 183 -0.40 -15.68 -5.71
CA ALA A 183 -0.63 -17.03 -6.16
C ALA A 183 0.64 -17.90 -6.12
N GLY A 184 0.52 -19.09 -5.58
CA GLY A 184 1.44 -20.22 -5.75
C GLY A 184 2.88 -20.01 -5.29
N SER A 185 3.78 -19.59 -6.14
CA SER A 185 5.21 -19.45 -5.87
C SER A 185 5.68 -17.99 -5.82
N ASP A 186 4.80 -17.07 -5.49
CA ASP A 186 5.16 -15.66 -5.45
C ASP A 186 6.14 -15.36 -4.33
N TYR A 187 7.08 -14.49 -4.63
CA TYR A 187 8.20 -14.18 -3.76
C TYR A 187 8.05 -12.85 -3.04
N GLY A 188 6.93 -12.14 -3.27
CA GLY A 188 6.64 -10.88 -2.62
C GLY A 188 5.78 -9.94 -3.45
N LEU A 189 5.42 -8.83 -2.83
CA LEU A 189 4.75 -7.70 -3.46
C LEU A 189 5.76 -6.55 -3.63
N THR A 190 5.95 -6.10 -4.86
CA THR A 190 6.71 -4.89 -5.15
C THR A 190 5.76 -3.81 -5.66
N ILE A 191 5.76 -2.66 -5.01
CA ILE A 191 5.05 -1.48 -5.47
C ILE A 191 6.09 -0.42 -5.86
N THR A 192 6.13 -0.08 -7.13
CA THR A 192 7.01 0.97 -7.65
C THR A 192 6.17 2.15 -8.11
N THR A 193 6.46 3.33 -7.57
CA THR A 193 5.78 4.56 -7.93
C THR A 193 6.76 5.59 -8.52
N LYS A 194 6.23 6.68 -9.04
CA LYS A 194 6.99 7.87 -9.36
C LYS A 194 7.53 8.52 -8.07
N ALA A 195 8.69 9.15 -8.14
CA ALA A 195 9.42 9.69 -6.98
C ALA A 195 8.68 10.76 -6.17
N ASP A 196 7.68 11.43 -6.74
CA ASP A 196 6.85 12.43 -6.07
C ASP A 196 5.41 11.95 -5.79
N ALA A 197 5.13 10.67 -6.03
CA ALA A 197 3.80 10.09 -5.79
C ALA A 197 3.57 9.82 -4.30
N THR A 198 2.32 9.96 -3.88
CA THR A 198 1.86 9.44 -2.58
C THR A 198 1.46 7.98 -2.71
N LEU A 199 1.77 7.18 -1.69
CA LEU A 199 1.34 5.79 -1.59
C LEU A 199 0.68 5.58 -0.23
N ASP A 200 -0.61 5.22 -0.25
CA ASP A 200 -1.35 4.82 0.94
C ASP A 200 -1.55 3.30 0.92
N ILE A 201 -1.02 2.62 1.95
CA ILE A 201 -1.21 1.20 2.23
C ILE A 201 -1.73 1.01 3.67
N GLY A 202 -2.39 2.03 4.21
CA GLY A 202 -2.65 2.21 5.63
C GLY A 202 -3.29 1.04 6.37
N SER A 203 -4.09 0.20 5.71
CA SER A 203 -4.73 -0.97 6.35
C SER A 203 -4.04 -2.29 6.03
N LEU A 204 -3.02 -2.31 5.16
CA LEU A 204 -2.30 -3.54 4.84
C LEU A 204 -1.56 -4.04 6.08
N ASP A 205 -1.91 -5.22 6.57
CA ASP A 205 -1.35 -5.84 7.77
C ASP A 205 -0.64 -7.17 7.49
N ASP A 206 -0.83 -7.74 6.29
CA ASP A 206 -0.20 -9.02 5.91
C ASP A 206 0.09 -9.10 4.41
N VAL A 207 1.21 -9.72 4.05
CA VAL A 207 1.61 -10.05 2.68
C VAL A 207 2.09 -11.49 2.65
N LYS A 208 1.41 -12.37 1.93
CA LYS A 208 1.67 -13.81 1.94
C LYS A 208 1.42 -14.47 0.59
N THR A 209 1.90 -15.69 0.43
CA THR A 209 1.59 -16.53 -0.73
C THR A 209 0.23 -17.21 -0.57
N ASP A 210 -0.51 -17.36 -1.68
CA ASP A 210 -1.79 -18.06 -1.70
C ASP A 210 -1.63 -19.50 -1.17
N GLY A 211 -2.58 -19.90 -0.32
CA GLY A 211 -2.62 -21.24 0.27
C GLY A 211 -1.51 -21.56 1.28
N THR A 212 -0.61 -20.64 1.57
CA THR A 212 0.38 -20.77 2.63
C THR A 212 0.29 -19.61 3.61
N ALA A 213 0.55 -19.87 4.89
CA ALA A 213 0.65 -18.81 5.89
C ALA A 213 2.05 -18.18 5.93
N ALA A 214 2.91 -18.51 4.94
CA ALA A 214 4.27 -18.00 4.94
C ALA A 214 4.30 -16.54 4.47
N PRO A 215 4.83 -15.62 5.28
CA PRO A 215 5.00 -14.24 4.90
C PRO A 215 6.05 -14.13 3.77
N VAL A 216 5.81 -13.21 2.84
CA VAL A 216 6.71 -12.92 1.72
C VAL A 216 7.28 -11.52 1.81
N ALA A 217 8.13 -11.10 0.89
CA ALA A 217 8.73 -9.78 0.92
C ALA A 217 7.76 -8.69 0.47
N LEU A 218 7.78 -7.53 1.15
CA LEU A 218 7.17 -6.29 0.68
C LEU A 218 8.27 -5.31 0.27
N THR A 219 8.23 -4.84 -0.96
CA THR A 219 9.17 -3.83 -1.47
C THR A 219 8.42 -2.59 -1.91
N LEU A 220 8.78 -1.44 -1.35
CA LEU A 220 8.26 -0.13 -1.74
C LEU A 220 9.39 0.68 -2.38
N ASN A 221 9.17 1.08 -3.63
CA ASN A 221 10.18 1.77 -4.41
C ASN A 221 9.61 3.05 -5.06
N GLY A 222 10.17 4.18 -4.71
CA GLY A 222 9.91 5.46 -5.35
C GLY A 222 8.91 6.40 -4.69
N PRO A 223 7.98 5.99 -3.81
CA PRO A 223 7.03 6.94 -3.24
C PRO A 223 7.75 8.02 -2.41
N LYS A 224 7.16 9.22 -2.40
CA LYS A 224 7.68 10.31 -1.59
C LYS A 224 7.55 10.01 -0.10
N ASP A 225 6.34 9.70 0.32
CA ASP A 225 6.02 9.47 1.73
C ASP A 225 5.40 8.08 1.90
N VAL A 226 5.87 7.34 2.91
CA VAL A 226 5.36 6.03 3.30
C VAL A 226 5.16 5.98 4.81
N SER A 227 4.01 5.47 5.25
CA SER A 227 3.71 5.18 6.65
C SER A 227 3.25 3.73 6.80
N ILE A 228 3.97 2.95 7.60
CA ILE A 228 3.69 1.54 7.89
C ILE A 228 3.49 1.42 9.40
N THR A 229 2.22 1.27 9.81
CA THR A 229 1.84 1.25 11.23
C THR A 229 0.97 0.06 11.61
N ASN A 230 0.46 -0.69 10.62
CA ASN A 230 -0.50 -1.78 10.84
C ASN A 230 0.10 -3.18 10.76
N MET A 231 1.33 -3.33 10.24
CA MET A 231 1.95 -4.63 9.99
C MET A 231 2.68 -5.19 11.23
N THR A 232 2.10 -5.04 12.40
CA THR A 232 2.75 -5.40 13.69
C THR A 232 2.93 -6.90 13.91
N ALA A 233 2.13 -7.74 13.24
CA ALA A 233 2.23 -9.20 13.30
C ALA A 233 2.96 -9.81 12.09
N TYR A 234 3.33 -9.00 11.11
CA TYR A 234 3.95 -9.45 9.89
C TYR A 234 5.43 -9.81 10.10
N ALA A 235 5.81 -11.01 9.73
CA ALA A 235 7.17 -11.55 9.88
C ALA A 235 7.96 -11.64 8.56
N GLY A 236 7.40 -11.15 7.46
CA GLY A 236 8.10 -11.03 6.17
C GLY A 236 9.09 -9.86 6.16
N SER A 237 9.85 -9.72 5.09
CA SER A 237 10.80 -8.62 4.96
C SER A 237 10.17 -7.39 4.35
N LEU A 238 10.60 -6.21 4.81
CA LEU A 238 10.28 -4.92 4.22
C LEU A 238 11.53 -4.33 3.57
N SER A 239 11.41 -3.90 2.32
CA SER A 239 12.47 -3.15 1.61
C SER A 239 11.96 -1.78 1.19
N LEU A 240 12.65 -0.74 1.63
CA LEU A 240 12.38 0.67 1.27
C LEU A 240 13.46 1.15 0.32
N THR A 241 13.09 1.58 -0.87
CA THR A 241 14.05 2.03 -1.90
C THR A 241 13.55 3.33 -2.53
N ASN A 242 14.41 4.33 -2.63
CA ASN A 242 14.07 5.64 -3.22
C ASN A 242 12.83 6.30 -2.60
N VAL A 243 12.59 6.09 -1.32
CA VAL A 243 11.53 6.73 -0.53
C VAL A 243 12.10 8.01 0.07
N GLU A 244 11.43 9.14 -0.11
CA GLU A 244 11.93 10.38 0.50
C GLU A 244 11.77 10.34 2.02
N ASN A 245 10.55 10.04 2.51
CA ASN A 245 10.25 9.97 3.93
C ASN A 245 9.57 8.64 4.28
N ALA A 246 10.11 7.92 5.26
CA ALA A 246 9.52 6.67 5.72
C ALA A 246 9.28 6.67 7.23
N THR A 247 8.10 6.25 7.65
CA THR A 247 7.75 5.98 9.04
C THR A 247 7.33 4.52 9.17
N VAL A 248 7.99 3.78 10.05
CA VAL A 248 7.71 2.36 10.31
C VAL A 248 7.54 2.16 11.81
N THR A 249 6.39 1.64 12.21
CA THR A 249 6.07 1.41 13.63
C THR A 249 5.62 -0.02 13.86
N GLY A 250 6.21 -0.68 14.85
CA GLY A 250 5.80 -2.00 15.31
C GLY A 250 6.08 -3.16 14.34
N PHE A 251 6.90 -2.94 13.32
CA PHE A 251 7.22 -3.96 12.31
C PHE A 251 8.23 -4.98 12.87
N LYS A 252 7.87 -6.26 12.85
CA LYS A 252 8.65 -7.32 13.49
C LYS A 252 9.55 -8.12 12.54
N GLY A 253 9.38 -7.96 11.24
CA GLY A 253 10.24 -8.58 10.24
C GLY A 253 11.51 -7.77 9.95
N PRO A 254 12.44 -8.30 9.14
CA PRO A 254 13.63 -7.57 8.73
C PRO A 254 13.29 -6.39 7.81
N ILE A 255 13.82 -5.22 8.13
CA ILE A 255 13.68 -3.99 7.35
C ILE A 255 15.00 -3.68 6.64
N THR A 256 14.96 -3.47 5.33
CA THR A 256 16.11 -3.00 4.56
C THR A 256 15.84 -1.59 4.03
N VAL A 257 16.61 -0.62 4.46
CA VAL A 257 16.60 0.76 3.98
C VAL A 257 17.69 0.91 2.92
N ASN A 258 17.27 1.06 1.66
CA ASN A 258 18.19 1.13 0.53
C ASN A 258 18.50 2.58 0.12
N GLY A 259 19.35 2.71 -0.89
CA GLY A 259 19.73 4.02 -1.45
C GLY A 259 18.52 4.84 -1.89
N GLY A 260 18.60 6.15 -1.73
CA GLY A 260 17.53 7.08 -2.08
C GLY A 260 16.55 7.42 -0.95
N VAL A 261 16.55 6.69 0.16
CA VAL A 261 15.80 7.09 1.37
C VAL A 261 16.48 8.29 2.01
N GLU A 262 15.72 9.37 2.24
CA GLU A 262 16.27 10.60 2.80
C GLU A 262 16.01 10.73 4.30
N ASN A 263 14.79 10.41 4.75
CA ASN A 263 14.39 10.52 6.13
C ASN A 263 13.71 9.25 6.59
N ILE A 264 14.14 8.71 7.72
CA ILE A 264 13.56 7.48 8.29
C ILE A 264 13.25 7.65 9.77
N THR A 265 12.03 7.25 10.14
CA THR A 265 11.61 7.09 11.54
C THR A 265 11.17 5.64 11.73
N MET A 266 11.81 4.94 12.66
CA MET A 266 11.47 3.57 13.02
C MET A 266 11.23 3.48 14.53
N THR A 267 10.05 2.97 14.91
CA THR A 267 9.64 2.84 16.32
C THR A 267 9.19 1.41 16.57
N ASP A 268 9.62 0.82 17.65
CA ASP A 268 9.28 -0.57 18.05
C ASP A 268 9.59 -1.57 16.92
N VAL A 269 10.79 -1.49 16.34
CA VAL A 269 11.29 -2.37 15.29
C VAL A 269 12.39 -3.28 15.85
N GLU A 270 12.51 -4.51 15.32
CA GLU A 270 13.41 -5.52 15.86
C GLU A 270 14.65 -5.75 14.98
N ASP A 271 14.50 -5.73 13.66
CA ASP A 271 15.59 -6.02 12.72
C ASP A 271 15.57 -5.01 11.57
N PHE A 272 16.69 -4.34 11.34
CA PHE A 272 16.81 -3.39 10.25
C PHE A 272 18.23 -3.28 9.73
N ALA A 273 18.36 -2.89 8.46
CA ALA A 273 19.65 -2.68 7.80
C ALA A 273 19.61 -1.44 6.90
N PHE A 274 20.69 -0.69 6.89
CA PHE A 274 20.92 0.39 5.94
C PHE A 274 21.83 -0.12 4.82
N SER A 275 21.26 -0.30 3.61
CA SER A 275 22.00 -0.79 2.46
C SER A 275 22.22 0.32 1.45
N SER A 276 23.46 0.79 1.34
CA SER A 276 23.81 1.89 0.42
C SER A 276 22.98 3.17 0.63
N ALA A 277 22.58 3.47 1.87
CA ALA A 277 21.71 4.59 2.23
C ALA A 277 22.44 5.96 2.16
N THR A 278 22.99 6.28 1.00
CA THR A 278 23.83 7.48 0.79
C THR A 278 23.03 8.79 0.73
N ALA A 279 21.71 8.70 0.49
CA ALA A 279 20.84 9.88 0.50
C ALA A 279 20.35 10.27 1.89
N LEU A 280 20.54 9.42 2.89
CA LEU A 280 19.97 9.55 4.22
C LEU A 280 20.44 10.85 4.91
N LYS A 281 19.47 11.64 5.35
CA LYS A 281 19.65 12.94 6.02
C LYS A 281 19.29 12.86 7.50
N THR A 282 18.14 12.24 7.80
CA THR A 282 17.66 12.10 9.19
C THR A 282 17.35 10.66 9.53
N VAL A 283 17.73 10.26 10.73
CA VAL A 283 17.45 8.96 11.32
C VAL A 283 16.87 9.15 12.69
N THR A 284 15.67 8.61 12.91
CA THR A 284 15.06 8.49 14.22
C THR A 284 14.76 7.01 14.48
N LEU A 285 15.36 6.46 15.52
CA LEU A 285 15.19 5.06 15.88
C LEU A 285 14.75 4.95 17.34
N ASP A 286 13.71 4.20 17.58
CA ASP A 286 13.28 3.76 18.89
C ASP A 286 13.32 2.24 18.93
N VAL A 287 14.30 1.71 19.64
CA VAL A 287 14.52 0.27 19.80
C VAL A 287 14.08 -0.12 21.20
N ASP A 288 12.79 -0.43 21.38
CA ASP A 288 12.28 -0.87 22.66
C ASP A 288 12.45 -2.39 22.83
N LYS A 289 13.33 -2.73 23.77
CA LYS A 289 13.53 -4.10 24.21
C LYS A 289 12.63 -4.50 25.39
N ALA A 290 12.05 -3.55 26.09
CA ALA A 290 11.41 -3.81 27.39
C ALA A 290 10.08 -4.55 27.25
N SER A 291 9.46 -4.57 26.07
CA SER A 291 8.14 -5.17 25.85
C SER A 291 8.16 -6.59 25.27
N ASP A 292 9.29 -7.12 24.78
CA ASP A 292 9.34 -8.46 24.20
C ASP A 292 10.33 -9.40 24.91
N PRO A 293 9.83 -10.24 25.86
CA PRO A 293 10.64 -11.28 26.52
C PRO A 293 11.01 -12.45 25.59
N ALA A 294 10.55 -12.45 24.34
CA ALA A 294 10.78 -13.54 23.38
C ALA A 294 11.98 -13.29 22.44
N LEU A 295 12.67 -12.17 22.56
CA LEU A 295 13.92 -11.89 21.83
C LEU A 295 14.99 -12.91 22.23
N THR A 296 15.04 -14.01 21.51
CA THR A 296 16.07 -15.04 21.70
C THR A 296 17.41 -14.58 21.10
N ALA A 297 18.50 -15.06 21.66
CA ALA A 297 19.88 -14.74 21.34
C ALA A 297 20.34 -14.98 19.86
N THR A 298 19.40 -15.22 18.95
CA THR A 298 19.61 -15.46 17.52
C THR A 298 19.14 -14.32 16.64
N GLN A 299 18.62 -13.23 17.19
CA GLN A 299 18.22 -12.09 16.39
C GLN A 299 19.47 -11.37 15.86
N LYS A 300 19.55 -11.34 14.55
CA LYS A 300 20.71 -10.79 13.82
C LYS A 300 20.77 -9.29 14.00
N ALA A 301 21.97 -8.81 14.31
CA ALA A 301 22.24 -7.39 14.18
C ALA A 301 21.98 -6.91 12.75
N PRO A 302 21.43 -5.71 12.59
CA PRO A 302 21.29 -5.10 11.29
C PRO A 302 22.65 -4.96 10.62
N SER A 303 22.77 -5.37 9.37
CA SER A 303 23.96 -5.16 8.56
C SER A 303 23.82 -3.87 7.78
N ALA A 304 24.46 -2.79 8.21
CA ALA A 304 24.47 -1.54 7.45
C ALA A 304 25.48 -1.62 6.29
N TYR A 305 25.03 -1.21 5.10
CA TYR A 305 25.91 -0.99 3.94
C TYR A 305 26.05 0.51 3.67
N GLY A 306 27.28 0.93 3.61
CA GLY A 306 27.72 2.34 3.64
C GLY A 306 28.52 2.64 4.90
N GLY A 307 28.36 1.82 5.93
CA GLY A 307 29.16 1.69 7.11
C GLY A 307 29.01 0.27 7.65
N SER A 308 30.04 -0.30 8.25
CA SER A 308 29.99 -1.68 8.70
C SER A 308 29.29 -1.78 10.06
N VAL A 309 28.23 -2.58 10.13
CA VAL A 309 27.73 -3.07 11.42
C VAL A 309 28.15 -4.51 11.57
N THR A 310 28.84 -4.80 12.67
CA THR A 310 29.34 -6.13 12.96
C THR A 310 28.19 -7.02 13.48
N ALA A 311 28.13 -8.24 13.04
CA ALA A 311 27.15 -9.25 13.47
C ALA A 311 27.06 -9.36 14.99
N TYR A 312 25.83 -9.51 15.48
CA TYR A 312 25.45 -9.34 16.86
C TYR A 312 25.22 -10.67 17.61
N THR A 313 25.73 -10.78 18.81
CA THR A 313 25.51 -11.93 19.71
C THR A 313 24.90 -11.56 21.06
N SER A 314 24.44 -10.33 21.20
CA SER A 314 23.86 -9.77 22.44
C SER A 314 22.47 -9.22 22.22
N PRO A 315 21.62 -9.19 23.22
CA PRO A 315 20.24 -8.70 23.12
C PRO A 315 20.13 -7.15 22.95
N THR A 316 21.23 -6.41 22.91
CA THR A 316 21.26 -4.94 22.73
C THR A 316 22.03 -4.57 21.46
N PRO A 317 21.48 -3.77 20.51
CA PRO A 317 22.13 -3.47 19.25
C PRO A 317 23.36 -2.58 19.41
N SER A 318 24.42 -2.88 18.65
CA SER A 318 25.51 -1.92 18.38
C SER A 318 25.33 -1.34 16.99
N LEU A 319 25.27 -0.02 16.89
CA LEU A 319 25.09 0.67 15.63
C LEU A 319 26.34 1.44 15.25
N THR A 320 26.72 1.36 13.99
CA THR A 320 27.78 2.17 13.41
C THR A 320 27.24 2.99 12.26
N PHE A 321 27.30 4.30 12.39
CA PHE A 321 27.04 5.26 11.33
C PHE A 321 28.37 5.71 10.75
N SER A 322 28.64 5.37 9.49
CA SER A 322 29.93 5.68 8.86
C SER A 322 29.75 5.95 7.37
N GLY A 323 30.46 6.96 6.86
CA GLY A 323 30.50 7.27 5.43
C GLY A 323 29.18 7.78 4.84
N MET A 324 28.20 8.13 5.66
CA MET A 324 26.90 8.70 5.24
C MET A 324 27.06 10.21 5.04
N ALA A 325 27.42 10.61 3.84
CA ALA A 325 27.82 12.00 3.56
C ALA A 325 26.69 13.02 3.72
N ASN A 326 25.42 12.60 3.64
CA ASN A 326 24.26 13.49 3.75
C ASN A 326 23.61 13.47 5.13
N LEU A 327 24.04 12.60 6.03
CA LEU A 327 23.45 12.48 7.37
C LEU A 327 23.71 13.73 8.19
N THR A 328 22.65 14.38 8.63
CA THR A 328 22.69 15.62 9.42
C THR A 328 22.20 15.43 10.85
N ASP A 329 21.17 14.61 11.04
CA ASP A 329 20.51 14.49 12.33
C ASP A 329 20.24 13.02 12.67
N VAL A 330 20.51 12.64 13.91
CA VAL A 330 20.27 11.31 14.44
C VAL A 330 19.62 11.43 15.82
N THR A 331 18.47 10.78 15.99
CA THR A 331 17.77 10.65 17.27
C THR A 331 17.61 9.18 17.60
N LEU A 332 18.06 8.76 18.75
CA LEU A 332 18.06 7.37 19.19
C LEU A 332 17.43 7.27 20.57
N THR A 333 16.43 6.41 20.71
CA THR A 333 15.83 6.06 22.01
C THR A 333 15.90 4.55 22.23
N GLY A 334 15.87 4.10 23.48
CA GLY A 334 15.86 2.69 23.82
C GLY A 334 17.15 2.12 24.39
N PHE A 335 17.64 0.99 23.86
CA PHE A 335 18.77 0.26 24.44
C PHE A 335 19.82 -0.05 23.38
N TYR A 336 21.06 0.37 23.63
CA TYR A 336 22.20 0.10 22.73
C TYR A 336 23.41 -0.38 23.53
N ASP A 337 24.15 -1.36 22.99
CA ASP A 337 25.43 -1.81 23.58
C ASP A 337 26.55 -0.86 23.20
N ALA A 338 26.66 -0.51 21.90
CA ALA A 338 27.62 0.46 21.45
C ALA A 338 27.08 1.30 20.28
N LEU A 339 27.38 2.58 20.31
CA LEU A 339 27.08 3.51 19.23
C LEU A 339 28.40 4.09 18.69
N THR A 340 28.57 4.04 17.38
CA THR A 340 29.75 4.59 16.72
C THR A 340 29.34 5.54 15.60
N PHE A 341 29.83 6.75 15.63
CA PHE A 341 29.66 7.79 14.62
C PHE A 341 31.03 8.17 14.05
N THR A 342 31.29 7.79 12.81
CA THR A 342 32.62 7.96 12.21
C THR A 342 32.56 8.56 10.82
N SER A 343 33.36 9.62 10.60
CA SER A 343 33.51 10.24 9.27
C SER A 343 32.20 10.73 8.66
N LEU A 344 31.35 11.36 9.45
CA LEU A 344 30.08 11.94 9.06
C LEU A 344 30.25 13.45 8.90
N ALA A 345 30.63 13.88 7.71
CA ALA A 345 31.08 15.25 7.47
C ALA A 345 29.98 16.30 7.70
N ASN A 346 28.72 15.94 7.51
CA ASN A 346 27.56 16.85 7.64
C ASN A 346 26.73 16.62 8.90
N LEU A 347 27.13 15.69 9.77
CA LEU A 347 26.38 15.42 11.00
C LEU A 347 26.43 16.65 11.93
N THR A 348 25.25 17.20 12.23
CA THR A 348 25.09 18.41 13.05
C THR A 348 24.49 18.11 14.41
N THR A 349 23.55 17.18 14.49
CA THR A 349 22.80 16.90 15.71
C THR A 349 22.79 15.40 16.01
N VAL A 350 23.11 15.05 17.24
CA VAL A 350 22.92 13.70 17.79
C VAL A 350 22.21 13.84 19.13
N ASP A 351 21.06 13.16 19.22
CA ASP A 351 20.22 13.11 20.42
C ASP A 351 20.02 11.64 20.80
N ILE A 352 20.45 11.27 22.00
CA ILE A 352 20.44 9.91 22.51
C ILE A 352 19.78 9.92 23.88
N ASP A 353 18.52 9.46 23.95
CA ASP A 353 17.81 9.15 25.20
C ASP A 353 17.73 7.62 25.34
N ALA A 354 18.81 7.02 25.82
CA ALA A 354 18.95 5.57 25.74
C ALA A 354 19.86 5.01 26.84
N THR A 355 19.59 3.76 27.23
CA THR A 355 20.58 2.98 27.99
C THR A 355 21.70 2.56 27.03
N LEU A 356 22.91 3.06 27.27
CA LEU A 356 24.04 2.95 26.38
C LEU A 356 25.24 2.31 27.08
N GLY A 357 25.89 1.35 26.44
CA GLY A 357 27.20 0.84 26.85
C GLY A 357 28.32 1.77 26.45
N ASP A 358 28.71 1.76 25.18
CA ASP A 358 29.82 2.56 24.67
C ASP A 358 29.36 3.57 23.61
N LEU A 359 29.92 4.78 23.65
CA LEU A 359 29.77 5.80 22.62
C LEU A 359 31.11 6.18 22.01
N THR A 360 31.26 6.01 20.72
CA THR A 360 32.46 6.42 19.97
C THR A 360 32.10 7.45 18.91
N MET A 361 32.77 8.57 18.93
CA MET A 361 32.59 9.62 17.93
C MET A 361 33.94 10.06 17.36
N SER A 362 34.11 10.03 16.03
CA SER A 362 35.36 10.47 15.39
C SER A 362 35.12 11.02 13.99
N GLY A 363 35.82 12.11 13.65
CA GLY A 363 35.77 12.70 12.32
C GLY A 363 34.45 13.38 11.95
N ASN A 364 33.66 13.82 12.94
CA ASN A 364 32.35 14.46 12.76
C ASN A 364 32.49 15.98 12.92
N ASN A 365 33.12 16.63 11.95
CA ASN A 365 33.61 18.01 12.10
C ASN A 365 32.52 19.10 12.09
N SER A 366 31.30 18.77 11.64
CA SER A 366 30.19 19.72 11.57
C SER A 366 29.23 19.64 12.77
N MET A 367 29.51 18.78 13.72
CA MET A 367 28.59 18.55 14.85
C MET A 367 28.54 19.81 15.74
N THR A 368 27.30 20.25 15.99
CA THR A 368 26.98 21.43 16.80
C THR A 368 26.23 21.07 18.08
N SER A 369 25.57 19.91 18.11
CA SER A 369 24.83 19.44 19.28
C SER A 369 25.06 17.96 19.49
N LEU A 370 25.33 17.58 20.74
CA LEU A 370 25.30 16.22 21.24
C LEU A 370 24.55 16.24 22.57
N ASP A 371 23.40 15.56 22.63
CA ASP A 371 22.70 15.33 23.88
C ASP A 371 22.69 13.81 24.17
N VAL A 372 22.99 13.44 25.40
CA VAL A 372 23.01 12.05 25.85
C VAL A 372 22.40 12.02 27.25
N THR A 373 21.22 11.44 27.38
CA THR A 373 20.46 11.36 28.63
C THR A 373 20.10 9.93 29.03
#